data_1d1e89dc762aae02a041c862dc307de8
#
_entry.id   1d1e89dc762aae02a041c862dc307de8
#
_cell.length_a   1.000
_cell.length_b   1.000
_cell.length_c   1.000
_cell.angle_alpha   90.00
_cell.angle_beta   90.00
_cell.angle_gamma   90.00
#
_symmetry.space_group_name_H-M   'P 1'
#
loop_
_entity.id
_entity.type
_entity.pdbx_description
1 polymer ?
#
loop_
_entity_poly.entity_id
_entity_poly.type
_entity_poly.pdbx_seq_one_letter_code
_entity_poly.pdbx_strand_id
1 'polypeptide(L)'
;GVQLENELVDDAAHLATLKQIAVEAGFDVPYYTVTGWNAAAGARIPADEVLPVFSAYPDAPWAAGTAPLPLSPHYVFDAERNDAAVGADLMARTAPDGWQLPYDRYPFATCELGCGQQSTYHRRVRISPMDAYALSLVKLGSGNNLIGYYMYHGGTNPVGRLSTMQESRATGYPNDYPILNYDFDTALSEYGEARPQYGLLFSSPYC
;
A
#
# COMPACT_ATOMS: atom_id res chain seq x y z
N GLY A 1 13.16 5.63 8.72
CA GLY A 1 13.27 4.18 8.45
C GLY A 1 13.67 3.88 7.03
N VAL A 2 14.00 2.64 6.77
CA VAL A 2 14.30 2.12 5.43
C VAL A 2 13.33 0.99 5.12
N GLN A 3 12.68 1.06 3.98
CA GLN A 3 11.86 -0.03 3.47
C GLN A 3 12.76 -1.06 2.80
N LEU A 4 12.62 -2.30 3.27
CA LEU A 4 13.28 -3.46 2.68
C LEU A 4 12.25 -4.19 1.82
N GLU A 5 12.38 -4.10 0.52
CA GLU A 5 11.43 -4.68 -0.43
C GLU A 5 10.02 -4.10 -0.33
N ASN A 6 9.21 -4.34 -1.35
CA ASN A 6 7.82 -3.95 -1.41
C ASN A 6 6.94 -5.14 -1.75
N GLU A 7 5.94 -5.42 -0.89
CA GLU A 7 4.91 -6.43 -1.16
C GLU A 7 5.48 -7.83 -1.45
N LEU A 8 6.63 -8.16 -0.90
CA LEU A 8 7.20 -9.49 -1.01
C LEU A 8 6.42 -10.47 -0.14
N VAL A 9 5.94 -11.57 -0.72
CA VAL A 9 5.00 -12.50 -0.08
C VAL A 9 5.59 -13.85 0.29
N ASP A 10 6.77 -14.20 -0.19
CA ASP A 10 7.23 -15.58 -0.13
C ASP A 10 8.75 -15.79 0.09
N ASP A 11 9.53 -14.74 0.31
CA ASP A 11 11.00 -14.89 0.48
C ASP A 11 11.55 -14.13 1.70
N ALA A 12 11.42 -14.74 2.87
CA ALA A 12 11.99 -14.21 4.11
C ALA A 12 13.53 -14.15 4.10
N ALA A 13 14.19 -15.05 3.36
CA ALA A 13 15.64 -15.08 3.25
C ALA A 13 16.18 -13.88 2.47
N HIS A 14 15.46 -13.46 1.44
CA HIS A 14 15.77 -12.24 0.71
C HIS A 14 15.66 -11.00 1.61
N LEU A 15 14.58 -10.88 2.40
CA LEU A 15 14.44 -9.78 3.36
C LEU A 15 15.57 -9.72 4.38
N ALA A 16 16.00 -10.87 4.92
CA ALA A 16 17.14 -10.95 5.85
C ALA A 16 18.44 -10.49 5.17
N THR A 17 18.65 -10.88 3.92
CA THR A 17 19.81 -10.45 3.13
C THR A 17 19.81 -8.94 2.89
N LEU A 18 18.67 -8.36 2.51
CA LEU A 18 18.54 -6.92 2.31
C LEU A 18 18.80 -6.15 3.61
N LYS A 19 18.31 -6.66 4.75
CA LYS A 19 18.60 -6.07 6.05
C LYS A 19 20.09 -6.08 6.35
N GLN A 20 20.76 -7.20 6.14
CA GLN A 20 22.20 -7.30 6.34
C GLN A 20 22.95 -6.27 5.49
N ILE A 21 22.62 -6.16 4.21
CA ILE A 21 23.21 -5.18 3.29
C ILE A 21 22.98 -3.75 3.80
N ALA A 22 21.78 -3.43 4.27
CA ALA A 22 21.48 -2.11 4.81
C ALA A 22 22.29 -1.79 6.06
N VAL A 23 22.46 -2.75 6.98
CA VAL A 23 23.30 -2.61 8.17
C VAL A 23 24.76 -2.38 7.76
N GLU A 24 25.29 -3.19 6.84
CA GLU A 24 26.66 -3.05 6.33
C GLU A 24 26.90 -1.71 5.62
N ALA A 25 25.87 -1.17 4.97
CA ALA A 25 25.90 0.16 4.37
C ALA A 25 25.78 1.31 5.40
N GLY A 26 25.63 1.00 6.69
CA GLY A 26 25.64 1.98 7.78
C GLY A 26 24.27 2.61 8.07
N PHE A 27 23.18 2.03 7.64
CA PHE A 27 21.83 2.50 8.01
C PHE A 27 21.49 2.05 9.45
N ASP A 28 21.56 2.97 10.39
CA ASP A 28 21.14 2.77 11.80
C ASP A 28 19.75 3.39 12.01
N VAL A 29 18.75 2.76 11.49
CA VAL A 29 17.35 3.22 11.48
C VAL A 29 16.39 2.02 11.53
N PRO A 30 15.12 2.20 11.93
CA PRO A 30 14.13 1.14 11.82
C PRO A 30 13.99 0.62 10.38
N TYR A 31 13.96 -0.69 10.23
CA TYR A 31 13.68 -1.35 8.96
C TYR A 31 12.23 -1.81 8.94
N TYR A 32 11.56 -1.63 7.80
CA TYR A 32 10.19 -2.08 7.62
C TYR A 32 9.98 -2.67 6.22
N THR A 33 8.92 -3.43 6.06
CA THR A 33 8.47 -3.94 4.78
C THR A 33 6.95 -3.88 4.68
N VAL A 34 6.46 -3.68 3.48
CA VAL A 34 5.01 -3.72 3.24
C VAL A 34 4.55 -5.15 3.17
N THR A 35 3.52 -5.47 3.96
CA THR A 35 2.95 -6.82 4.02
C THR A 35 1.43 -6.80 3.86
N GLY A 36 0.89 -5.80 3.22
CA GLY A 36 -0.52 -5.40 3.21
C GLY A 36 -1.58 -6.43 2.85
N TRP A 37 -1.23 -7.72 2.65
CA TRP A 37 -2.12 -8.73 2.12
C TRP A 37 -2.84 -9.48 3.24
N ASN A 38 -2.89 -10.74 3.34
CA ASN A 38 -3.46 -11.37 4.50
C ASN A 38 -2.37 -11.95 5.42
N ALA A 39 -2.72 -12.16 6.69
CA ALA A 39 -1.77 -12.61 7.71
C ALA A 39 -1.13 -13.97 7.39
N ALA A 40 -1.81 -14.82 6.61
CA ALA A 40 -1.32 -16.16 6.28
C ALA A 40 -0.34 -16.17 5.10
N ALA A 41 -0.31 -15.11 4.31
CA ALA A 41 0.47 -15.07 3.08
C ALA A 41 1.70 -14.17 3.16
N GLY A 42 1.92 -13.49 4.27
CA GLY A 42 3.09 -12.66 4.46
C GLY A 42 4.40 -13.42 4.25
N ALA A 43 5.45 -12.72 3.86
CA ALA A 43 6.77 -13.24 3.54
C ALA A 43 7.52 -13.85 4.73
N ARG A 44 6.85 -14.26 5.80
CA ARG A 44 7.48 -14.75 7.02
C ARG A 44 8.62 -13.84 7.48
N ILE A 45 8.32 -12.55 7.56
CA ILE A 45 9.31 -11.56 7.97
C ILE A 45 10.08 -12.06 9.19
N PRO A 46 11.37 -11.81 9.23
CA PRO A 46 12.17 -12.15 10.40
C PRO A 46 11.57 -11.45 11.62
N ALA A 47 10.98 -12.26 12.52
CA ALA A 47 10.33 -11.74 13.70
C ALA A 47 11.32 -10.90 14.51
N ASP A 48 10.87 -9.74 14.99
CA ASP A 48 11.65 -8.79 15.79
C ASP A 48 12.81 -8.09 15.03
N GLU A 49 12.93 -8.31 13.74
CA GLU A 49 14.01 -7.69 12.95
C GLU A 49 13.53 -6.67 11.92
N VAL A 50 12.37 -6.87 11.35
CA VAL A 50 11.74 -6.00 10.35
C VAL A 50 10.31 -5.71 10.75
N LEU A 51 9.91 -4.46 10.76
CA LEU A 51 8.54 -4.05 11.08
C LEU A 51 7.61 -4.34 9.89
N PRO A 52 6.53 -5.10 10.08
CA PRO A 52 5.48 -5.19 9.08
C PRO A 52 4.67 -3.89 9.07
N VAL A 53 4.49 -3.30 7.91
CA VAL A 53 3.60 -2.16 7.70
C VAL A 53 2.55 -2.54 6.68
N PHE A 54 1.39 -1.90 6.76
CA PHE A 54 0.18 -2.37 6.10
C PHE A 54 -0.30 -1.38 5.05
N SER A 55 -1.14 -1.87 4.14
CA SER A 55 -1.82 -1.09 3.11
C SER A 55 -3.32 -1.07 3.38
N ALA A 56 -3.98 0.01 3.01
CA ALA A 56 -5.43 0.11 3.03
C ALA A 56 -5.89 1.07 1.93
N TYR A 57 -6.71 0.57 1.01
CA TYR A 57 -7.16 1.34 -0.14
C TYR A 57 -8.68 1.50 -0.17
N PRO A 58 -9.17 2.63 -0.67
CA PRO A 58 -10.61 2.88 -0.77
C PRO A 58 -11.31 2.00 -1.81
N ASP A 59 -10.58 1.56 -2.82
CA ASP A 59 -11.05 0.69 -3.91
C ASP A 59 -9.87 -0.16 -4.43
N ALA A 60 -10.13 -1.09 -5.33
CA ALA A 60 -9.12 -1.95 -5.92
C ALA A 60 -9.09 -1.78 -7.47
N PRO A 61 -8.34 -0.79 -8.00
CA PRO A 61 -8.24 -0.57 -9.44
C PRO A 61 -7.56 -1.73 -10.16
N TRP A 62 -6.82 -2.56 -9.46
CA TRP A 62 -6.21 -3.81 -9.93
C TRP A 62 -7.20 -4.97 -10.09
N ALA A 63 -8.44 -4.85 -9.63
CA ALA A 63 -9.44 -5.91 -9.83
C ALA A 63 -9.70 -6.17 -11.31
N ALA A 64 -9.76 -7.44 -11.70
CA ALA A 64 -9.90 -7.85 -13.10
C ALA A 64 -11.23 -7.47 -13.74
N GLY A 65 -12.30 -7.36 -12.97
CA GLY A 65 -13.63 -7.01 -13.46
C GLY A 65 -13.84 -5.50 -13.62
N THR A 66 -14.80 -5.11 -14.44
CA THR A 66 -15.22 -3.70 -14.62
C THR A 66 -16.44 -3.31 -13.78
N ALA A 67 -17.10 -4.29 -13.16
CA ALA A 67 -18.24 -4.04 -12.28
C ALA A 67 -17.83 -3.23 -11.05
N PRO A 68 -18.75 -2.41 -10.49
CA PRO A 68 -18.51 -1.78 -9.20
C PRO A 68 -18.17 -2.82 -8.13
N LEU A 69 -17.17 -2.52 -7.32
CA LEU A 69 -16.82 -3.34 -6.17
C LEU A 69 -17.69 -2.97 -4.97
N PRO A 70 -17.87 -3.88 -4.01
CA PRO A 70 -18.47 -3.55 -2.73
C PRO A 70 -17.63 -2.49 -2.01
N LEU A 71 -18.22 -1.84 -1.00
CA LEU A 71 -17.47 -0.92 -0.14
C LEU A 71 -16.25 -1.63 0.45
N SER A 72 -15.11 -0.97 0.40
CA SER A 72 -13.89 -1.52 0.98
C SER A 72 -14.06 -1.82 2.48
N PRO A 73 -13.62 -2.99 2.95
CA PRO A 73 -13.68 -3.33 4.38
C PRO A 73 -12.84 -2.38 5.24
N HIS A 74 -11.93 -1.65 4.64
CA HIS A 74 -11.11 -0.67 5.35
C HIS A 74 -11.88 0.53 5.91
N TYR A 75 -13.14 0.72 5.53
CA TYR A 75 -14.03 1.72 6.14
C TYR A 75 -14.74 1.25 7.41
N VAL A 76 -14.39 0.07 7.92
CA VAL A 76 -14.93 -0.46 9.16
C VAL A 76 -13.89 -0.34 10.28
N PHE A 77 -14.36 0.09 11.47
CA PHE A 77 -13.52 0.10 12.67
C PHE A 77 -13.35 -1.33 13.17
N ASP A 78 -12.18 -1.88 13.03
CA ASP A 78 -11.82 -3.20 13.53
C ASP A 78 -10.33 -3.30 13.85
N ALA A 79 -9.90 -4.45 14.36
CA ALA A 79 -8.50 -4.73 14.66
C ALA A 79 -7.74 -5.37 13.48
N GLU A 80 -8.41 -5.67 12.37
CA GLU A 80 -7.79 -6.28 11.20
C GLU A 80 -6.88 -5.28 10.50
N ARG A 81 -5.65 -5.68 10.26
CA ARG A 81 -4.62 -4.82 9.67
C ARG A 81 -4.38 -5.11 8.20
N ASN A 82 -4.65 -6.34 7.78
CA ASN A 82 -4.48 -6.77 6.40
C ASN A 82 -5.78 -6.70 5.62
N ASP A 83 -5.66 -6.57 4.33
CA ASP A 83 -6.77 -6.69 3.40
C ASP A 83 -6.56 -7.88 2.47
N ALA A 84 -7.44 -8.85 2.55
CA ALA A 84 -7.41 -10.00 1.66
C ALA A 84 -7.71 -9.63 0.20
N ALA A 85 -8.25 -8.44 -0.07
CA ALA A 85 -8.51 -7.97 -1.42
C ALA A 85 -7.28 -7.27 -2.05
N VAL A 86 -6.34 -6.80 -1.24
CA VAL A 86 -5.07 -6.23 -1.74
C VAL A 86 -4.17 -7.36 -2.20
N GLY A 87 -3.74 -7.34 -3.45
CA GLY A 87 -2.93 -8.39 -4.03
C GLY A 87 -3.65 -9.74 -4.20
N ALA A 88 -4.97 -9.74 -4.27
CA ALA A 88 -5.77 -10.97 -4.39
C ALA A 88 -5.42 -11.81 -5.64
N ASP A 89 -4.93 -11.17 -6.68
CA ASP A 89 -4.41 -11.80 -7.88
C ASP A 89 -3.08 -12.55 -7.66
N LEU A 90 -2.32 -12.14 -6.64
CA LEU A 90 -1.05 -12.77 -6.25
C LEU A 90 -1.23 -13.82 -5.15
N MET A 91 -2.38 -13.84 -4.49
CA MET A 91 -2.60 -14.39 -3.15
C MET A 91 -3.39 -15.69 -3.10
N ALA A 92 -3.32 -16.52 -4.10
CA ALA A 92 -3.94 -17.86 -4.06
C ALA A 92 -3.31 -18.82 -3.01
N ARG A 93 -2.43 -18.32 -2.12
CA ARG A 93 -1.66 -19.17 -1.21
C ARG A 93 -1.93 -18.82 0.26
N THR A 94 -2.54 -19.75 0.97
CA THR A 94 -2.48 -19.82 2.43
C THR A 94 -1.16 -20.46 2.83
N ALA A 95 -0.55 -20.01 3.91
CA ALA A 95 0.65 -20.69 4.45
C ALA A 95 0.30 -22.14 4.80
N PRO A 96 0.98 -23.15 4.20
CA PRO A 96 0.60 -24.56 4.36
C PRO A 96 0.68 -25.08 5.80
N ASP A 97 1.44 -24.40 6.63
CA ASP A 97 1.69 -24.75 8.04
C ASP A 97 0.90 -23.90 9.03
N GLY A 98 -0.06 -23.09 8.52
CA GLY A 98 -0.90 -22.24 9.35
C GLY A 98 -0.18 -21.04 9.97
N TRP A 99 1.00 -20.66 9.48
CA TRP A 99 1.70 -19.48 9.96
C TRP A 99 0.85 -18.23 9.73
N GLN A 100 0.81 -17.37 10.73
CA GLN A 100 0.17 -16.06 10.67
C GLN A 100 1.10 -15.01 11.24
N LEU A 101 1.01 -13.79 10.71
CA LEU A 101 1.75 -12.66 11.24
C LEU A 101 1.32 -12.35 12.67
N PRO A 102 2.26 -12.34 13.65
CA PRO A 102 1.93 -12.08 15.05
C PRO A 102 1.68 -10.59 15.29
N TYR A 103 0.48 -10.10 15.01
CA TYR A 103 0.10 -8.70 15.13
C TYR A 103 0.45 -8.06 16.48
N ASP A 104 0.30 -8.83 17.58
CA ASP A 104 0.53 -8.33 18.93
C ASP A 104 1.98 -7.90 19.20
N ARG A 105 2.89 -8.36 18.37
CA ARG A 105 4.32 -8.05 18.50
C ARG A 105 4.74 -6.75 17.84
N TYR A 106 3.87 -6.16 17.04
CA TYR A 106 4.21 -5.00 16.21
C TYR A 106 3.22 -3.86 16.38
N PRO A 107 3.68 -2.60 16.28
CA PRO A 107 2.78 -1.48 16.17
C PRO A 107 1.88 -1.62 14.93
N PHE A 108 0.68 -1.10 15.02
CA PHE A 108 -0.14 -0.94 13.83
C PHE A 108 0.35 0.29 13.08
N ALA A 109 0.99 0.10 11.95
CA ALA A 109 1.49 1.16 11.08
C ALA A 109 1.09 0.90 9.64
N THR A 110 0.66 1.93 8.93
CA THR A 110 0.45 1.89 7.49
C THR A 110 1.54 2.67 6.78
N CYS A 111 1.96 2.23 5.61
CA CYS A 111 2.79 3.03 4.71
C CYS A 111 2.07 3.30 3.39
N GLU A 112 0.97 2.61 3.14
CA GLU A 112 0.17 2.73 1.93
C GLU A 112 -1.31 2.94 2.27
N LEU A 113 -1.62 3.99 3.03
CA LEU A 113 -3.00 4.41 3.19
C LEU A 113 -3.42 5.25 1.98
N GLY A 114 -4.45 4.82 1.27
CA GLY A 114 -4.89 5.50 0.05
C GLY A 114 -5.42 6.92 0.33
N CYS A 115 -4.68 7.93 -0.14
CA CYS A 115 -5.08 9.33 -0.08
C CYS A 115 -5.80 9.79 -1.36
N GLY A 116 -6.02 8.90 -2.24
CA GLY A 116 -6.67 8.93 -3.53
C GLY A 116 -6.55 7.54 -4.14
N GLN A 117 -6.81 7.41 -5.43
CA GLN A 117 -6.73 6.13 -6.09
C GLN A 117 -6.34 6.29 -7.55
N GLN A 118 -5.45 5.45 -8.02
CA GLN A 118 -5.08 5.42 -9.43
C GLN A 118 -6.24 4.93 -10.28
N SER A 119 -6.49 5.61 -11.40
CA SER A 119 -7.36 5.11 -12.46
C SER A 119 -6.55 4.29 -13.46
N THR A 120 -7.06 3.13 -13.82
CA THR A 120 -6.54 2.32 -14.92
C THR A 120 -7.37 2.55 -16.19
N TYR A 121 -6.90 2.10 -17.35
CA TYR A 121 -7.74 2.09 -18.55
C TYR A 121 -8.94 1.17 -18.42
N HIS A 122 -8.79 0.13 -17.61
CA HIS A 122 -9.79 -0.88 -17.35
C HIS A 122 -10.81 -0.43 -16.31
N ARG A 123 -10.35 0.19 -15.21
CA ARG A 123 -11.19 0.68 -14.12
C ARG A 123 -10.88 2.16 -13.84
N ARG A 124 -11.89 2.99 -13.93
CA ARG A 124 -11.78 4.43 -13.67
C ARG A 124 -12.45 4.77 -12.36
N VAL A 125 -11.78 4.37 -11.30
CA VAL A 125 -12.23 4.61 -9.93
C VAL A 125 -12.22 6.11 -9.65
N ARG A 126 -13.26 6.60 -8.97
CA ARG A 126 -13.34 7.98 -8.49
C ARG A 126 -13.52 7.96 -6.98
N ILE A 127 -12.58 8.55 -6.29
CA ILE A 127 -12.57 8.68 -4.84
C ILE A 127 -12.84 10.13 -4.48
N SER A 128 -13.78 10.37 -3.57
CA SER A 128 -14.01 11.72 -3.08
C SER A 128 -12.94 12.11 -2.06
N PRO A 129 -12.68 13.42 -1.89
CA PRO A 129 -11.80 13.89 -0.82
C PRO A 129 -12.22 13.42 0.59
N MET A 130 -13.53 13.25 0.80
CA MET A 130 -14.08 12.74 2.06
C MET A 130 -13.81 11.25 2.27
N ASP A 131 -13.67 10.47 1.20
CA ASP A 131 -13.32 9.04 1.30
C ASP A 131 -11.89 8.88 1.84
N ALA A 132 -10.93 9.67 1.34
CA ALA A 132 -9.57 9.67 1.85
C ALA A 132 -9.50 10.09 3.32
N TYR A 133 -10.26 11.11 3.70
CA TYR A 133 -10.37 11.55 5.09
C TYR A 133 -11.01 10.49 5.98
N ALA A 134 -12.12 9.90 5.56
CA ALA A 134 -12.84 8.87 6.32
C ALA A 134 -11.96 7.62 6.53
N LEU A 135 -11.22 7.22 5.50
CA LEU A 135 -10.30 6.08 5.60
C LEU A 135 -9.21 6.34 6.67
N SER A 136 -8.63 7.54 6.66
CA SER A 136 -7.65 7.96 7.67
C SER A 136 -8.22 7.93 9.08
N LEU A 137 -9.43 8.48 9.25
CA LEU A 137 -10.13 8.51 10.54
C LEU A 137 -10.43 7.10 11.05
N VAL A 138 -10.90 6.22 10.18
CA VAL A 138 -11.20 4.83 10.54
C VAL A 138 -9.94 4.10 10.95
N LYS A 139 -8.84 4.24 10.23
CA LYS A 139 -7.57 3.58 10.60
C LYS A 139 -6.99 4.11 11.91
N LEU A 140 -7.05 5.40 12.16
CA LEU A 140 -6.69 5.98 13.47
C LEU A 140 -7.57 5.41 14.58
N GLY A 141 -8.89 5.40 14.40
CA GLY A 141 -9.83 4.85 15.36
C GLY A 141 -9.71 3.34 15.56
N SER A 142 -9.15 2.62 14.61
CA SER A 142 -8.81 1.18 14.71
C SER A 142 -7.48 0.91 15.42
N GLY A 143 -6.79 1.96 15.89
CA GLY A 143 -5.54 1.83 16.64
C GLY A 143 -4.27 1.94 15.80
N ASN A 144 -4.35 2.48 14.58
CA ASN A 144 -3.16 2.75 13.79
C ASN A 144 -2.31 3.82 14.47
N ASN A 145 -1.05 3.50 14.75
CA ASN A 145 -0.10 4.35 15.47
C ASN A 145 0.70 5.28 14.54
N LEU A 146 0.81 4.91 13.26
CA LEU A 146 1.53 5.67 12.26
C LEU A 146 0.81 5.57 10.93
N ILE A 147 0.43 6.70 10.38
CA ILE A 147 -0.19 6.79 9.05
C ILE A 147 0.83 7.28 8.04
N GLY A 148 1.11 6.43 7.05
CA GLY A 148 1.82 6.79 5.83
C GLY A 148 0.88 6.66 4.65
N TYR A 149 0.86 7.66 3.79
CA TYR A 149 -0.03 7.68 2.62
C TYR A 149 0.65 7.13 1.37
N TYR A 150 -0.12 6.43 0.55
CA TYR A 150 0.25 6.10 -0.82
C TYR A 150 -0.90 6.45 -1.79
N MET A 151 -0.74 7.54 -2.59
CA MET A 151 0.34 8.50 -2.45
C MET A 151 -0.17 9.79 -1.84
N TYR A 152 0.72 10.58 -1.25
CA TYR A 152 0.38 11.91 -0.77
C TYR A 152 0.55 12.97 -1.87
N HIS A 153 1.58 12.81 -2.68
CA HIS A 153 1.92 13.62 -3.85
C HIS A 153 1.93 12.73 -5.08
N GLY A 154 1.22 13.12 -6.10
CA GLY A 154 1.24 12.44 -7.38
C GLY A 154 2.61 12.51 -8.08
N GLY A 155 2.80 11.71 -9.10
CA GLY A 155 4.05 11.63 -9.83
C GLY A 155 3.89 11.46 -11.33
N THR A 156 4.99 11.63 -12.03
CA THR A 156 5.13 11.33 -13.44
C THR A 156 6.18 10.24 -13.61
N ASN A 157 5.83 9.16 -14.28
CA ASN A 157 6.77 8.10 -14.57
C ASN A 157 7.84 8.58 -15.57
N PRO A 158 9.12 8.29 -15.32
CA PRO A 158 10.15 8.63 -16.28
C PRO A 158 10.04 7.76 -17.55
N VAL A 159 10.39 8.34 -18.69
CA VAL A 159 10.56 7.59 -19.92
C VAL A 159 11.98 7.05 -19.94
N GLY A 160 12.12 5.74 -19.76
CA GLY A 160 13.40 5.06 -19.89
C GLY A 160 13.81 4.86 -21.34
N ARG A 161 15.06 4.47 -21.54
CA ARG A 161 15.61 4.22 -22.88
C ARG A 161 15.00 2.99 -23.55
N LEU A 162 14.61 1.99 -22.77
CA LEU A 162 14.06 0.72 -23.26
C LEU A 162 12.61 0.50 -22.82
N SER A 163 12.20 1.05 -21.70
CA SER A 163 10.87 0.88 -21.14
C SER A 163 10.47 2.09 -20.28
N THR A 164 9.23 2.12 -19.84
CA THR A 164 8.74 2.99 -18.76
C THR A 164 8.57 2.17 -17.49
N MET A 165 8.32 2.81 -16.35
CA MET A 165 8.01 2.10 -15.10
C MET A 165 6.68 1.38 -15.15
N GLN A 166 5.74 1.84 -15.98
CA GLN A 166 4.45 1.20 -16.17
C GLN A 166 4.43 0.49 -17.51
N GLU A 167 4.48 -0.83 -17.46
CA GLU A 167 4.41 -1.69 -18.63
C GLU A 167 3.01 -2.27 -18.76
N SER A 168 2.07 -1.46 -19.27
CA SER A 168 0.74 -1.97 -19.54
C SER A 168 0.78 -2.99 -20.68
N ARG A 169 -0.03 -4.02 -20.59
CA ARG A 169 -0.22 -5.09 -21.59
C ARG A 169 0.95 -6.05 -21.80
N ALA A 170 2.19 -5.63 -21.63
CA ALA A 170 3.35 -6.49 -21.87
C ALA A 170 3.39 -7.72 -20.94
N THR A 171 2.84 -7.60 -19.74
CA THR A 171 2.79 -8.66 -18.74
C THR A 171 1.55 -9.56 -18.85
N GLY A 172 0.59 -9.21 -19.70
CA GLY A 172 -0.73 -9.88 -19.75
C GLY A 172 -1.64 -9.58 -18.56
N TYR A 173 -1.29 -8.64 -17.72
CA TYR A 173 -2.09 -8.20 -16.58
C TYR A 173 -3.37 -7.48 -17.08
N PRO A 174 -4.55 -7.74 -16.48
CA PRO A 174 -5.81 -7.20 -17.01
C PRO A 174 -6.01 -5.68 -16.80
N ASN A 175 -5.22 -5.06 -15.94
CA ASN A 175 -5.30 -3.63 -15.65
C ASN A 175 -4.19 -2.85 -16.33
N ASP A 176 -4.55 -2.13 -17.39
CA ASP A 176 -3.61 -1.24 -18.08
C ASP A 176 -3.50 0.09 -17.34
N TYR A 177 -2.35 0.39 -16.79
CA TYR A 177 -2.04 1.67 -16.17
C TYR A 177 -1.62 2.71 -17.20
N PRO A 178 -1.90 4.01 -16.97
CA PRO A 178 -1.32 5.08 -17.75
C PRO A 178 0.21 5.03 -17.72
N ILE A 179 0.84 5.16 -18.89
CA ILE A 179 2.31 4.97 -18.99
C ILE A 179 3.08 6.06 -18.27
N LEU A 180 2.66 7.31 -18.40
CA LEU A 180 3.36 8.46 -17.82
C LEU A 180 2.73 8.97 -16.53
N ASN A 181 1.42 9.04 -16.48
CA ASN A 181 0.70 9.60 -15.33
C ASN A 181 0.72 8.62 -14.16
N TYR A 182 1.19 9.10 -13.01
CA TYR A 182 1.15 8.41 -11.73
C TYR A 182 0.57 9.32 -10.64
N ASP A 183 -0.47 10.07 -10.99
CA ASP A 183 -1.05 11.10 -10.13
C ASP A 183 -1.82 10.54 -8.93
N PHE A 184 -2.54 9.45 -9.08
CA PHE A 184 -3.37 8.82 -8.04
C PHE A 184 -4.50 9.70 -7.49
N ASP A 185 -4.75 10.86 -8.06
CA ASP A 185 -5.75 11.81 -7.54
C ASP A 185 -5.59 12.11 -6.03
N THR A 186 -4.34 12.27 -5.61
CA THR A 186 -3.91 12.40 -4.22
C THR A 186 -4.01 13.83 -3.68
N ALA A 187 -3.59 14.04 -2.41
CA ALA A 187 -3.67 15.34 -1.75
C ALA A 187 -2.93 16.44 -2.52
N LEU A 188 -1.76 16.13 -3.06
CA LEU A 188 -1.02 17.00 -3.97
C LEU A 188 -0.96 16.34 -5.35
N SER A 189 -1.29 17.09 -6.39
CA SER A 189 -1.28 16.60 -7.76
C SER A 189 0.12 16.22 -8.22
N GLU A 190 0.22 15.62 -9.40
CA GLU A 190 1.48 15.37 -10.12
C GLU A 190 2.37 16.61 -10.22
N TYR A 191 1.78 17.80 -10.24
CA TYR A 191 2.49 19.09 -10.34
C TYR A 191 2.54 19.88 -9.04
N GLY A 192 2.14 19.27 -7.91
CA GLY A 192 2.19 19.89 -6.59
C GLY A 192 1.00 20.79 -6.24
N GLU A 193 -0.07 20.75 -7.03
CA GLU A 193 -1.28 21.52 -6.75
C GLU A 193 -2.07 20.85 -5.62
N ALA A 194 -2.45 21.63 -4.61
CA ALA A 194 -3.25 21.13 -3.49
C ALA A 194 -4.71 20.84 -3.92
N ARG A 195 -5.15 19.64 -3.64
CA ARG A 195 -6.55 19.22 -3.81
C ARG A 195 -7.32 19.34 -2.48
N PRO A 196 -8.67 19.26 -2.50
CA PRO A 196 -9.46 19.43 -1.29
C PRO A 196 -9.07 18.50 -0.13
N GLN A 197 -8.67 17.25 -0.39
CA GLN A 197 -8.24 16.33 0.65
C GLN A 197 -6.96 16.78 1.36
N TYR A 198 -6.10 17.58 0.72
CA TYR A 198 -4.94 18.17 1.39
C TYR A 198 -5.35 18.96 2.64
N GLY A 199 -6.33 19.85 2.50
CA GLY A 199 -6.84 20.63 3.62
C GLY A 199 -7.52 19.77 4.68
N LEU A 200 -8.27 18.75 4.27
CA LEU A 200 -8.95 17.84 5.19
C LEU A 200 -7.97 17.03 6.04
N LEU A 201 -6.93 16.50 5.42
CA LEU A 201 -5.92 15.69 6.11
C LEU A 201 -5.03 16.54 7.01
N PHE A 202 -4.63 17.73 6.56
CA PHE A 202 -3.80 18.65 7.32
C PHE A 202 -4.52 19.27 8.52
N SER A 203 -5.82 19.51 8.38
CA SER A 203 -6.63 20.12 9.45
C SER A 203 -7.10 19.11 10.50
N SER A 204 -6.82 17.83 10.31
CA SER A 204 -7.17 16.83 11.29
C SER A 204 -6.36 17.07 12.58
N PRO A 205 -7.01 17.18 13.75
CA PRO A 205 -6.30 17.39 15.02
C PRO A 205 -5.42 16.20 15.43
N TYR A 206 -5.33 15.18 14.59
CA TYR A 206 -4.59 13.94 14.83
C TYR A 206 -3.43 13.72 13.82
N CYS A 207 -3.13 14.69 12.96
CA CYS A 207 -1.98 14.69 12.04
C CYS A 207 -0.86 15.58 12.57
#